data_7f979af9c7015a688b211bfc2b7ce2a1
#
_entry.id   7f979af9c7015a688b211bfc2b7ce2a1
#
_cell.length_a   1.000
_cell.length_b   1.000
_cell.length_c   1.000
_cell.angle_alpha   90.00
_cell.angle_beta   90.00
_cell.angle_gamma   90.00
#
_symmetry.space_group_name_H-M   'P 1'
#
loop_
_entity.id
_entity.type
_entity.pdbx_description
1 polymer ?
#
loop_
_entity_poly.entity_id
_entity_poly.type
_entity_poly.pdbx_seq_one_letter_code
_entity_poly.pdbx_strand_id
1 'polypeptide(L)'
;MTALEASVWRLVEWPGHAIPRPPDGVQPTLEFAAGGTASGELPCNGFRASYTLEGEALRFGPLRSTKRACPALSAEQALAQALARVDRHERGRGHLLLRGPGVELGYELLGIDSGRTRTIEIAAQTRACAGVGPMQCLQWREAADQPWQLLAGGIIGFEHEAGTRYTLRVRELSLPDAPADAPASRWMRVATLQAASEPPR
;
A
#
# COMPACT_ATOMS: atom_id res chain seq x y z
N MET A 1 11.14 1.73 -19.66
CA MET A 1 10.26 1.41 -18.50
C MET A 1 8.82 1.42 -19.03
N THR A 2 8.08 0.36 -18.79
CA THR A 2 6.65 0.32 -19.13
C THR A 2 5.87 1.28 -18.23
N ALA A 3 4.71 1.73 -18.69
CA ALA A 3 3.89 2.70 -17.94
C ALA A 3 3.44 2.21 -16.54
N LEU A 4 3.51 0.90 -16.25
CA LEU A 4 3.13 0.30 -14.97
C LEU A 4 4.33 -0.02 -14.05
N GLU A 5 5.57 -0.08 -14.57
CA GLU A 5 6.75 -0.43 -13.76
C GLU A 5 6.96 0.53 -12.59
N ALA A 6 7.38 -0.04 -11.47
CA ALA A 6 7.58 0.62 -10.18
C ALA A 6 6.33 1.25 -9.57
N SER A 7 5.14 1.07 -10.15
CA SER A 7 3.91 1.65 -9.61
C SER A 7 3.26 0.75 -8.56
N VAL A 8 2.68 1.41 -7.55
CA VAL A 8 1.97 0.77 -6.43
C VAL A 8 0.54 1.28 -6.40
N TRP A 9 -0.39 0.37 -6.38
CA TRP A 9 -1.81 0.62 -6.54
C TRP A 9 -2.62 0.05 -5.38
N ARG A 10 -3.72 0.69 -5.01
CA ARG A 10 -4.68 0.23 -4.00
C ARG A 10 -6.02 -0.05 -4.66
N LEU A 11 -6.61 -1.20 -4.37
CA LEU A 11 -7.96 -1.55 -4.84
C LEU A 11 -8.98 -0.60 -4.19
N VAL A 12 -9.75 0.10 -5.02
CA VAL A 12 -10.79 1.04 -4.56
C VAL A 12 -12.16 0.73 -5.12
N GLU A 13 -12.23 -0.10 -6.18
CA GLU A 13 -13.49 -0.48 -6.81
C GLU A 13 -13.47 -1.94 -7.22
N TRP A 14 -14.54 -2.66 -6.86
CA TRP A 14 -14.79 -4.04 -7.23
C TRP A 14 -16.29 -4.28 -7.33
N PRO A 15 -16.92 -4.08 -8.50
CA PRO A 15 -18.37 -4.17 -8.67
C PRO A 15 -18.94 -5.50 -8.17
N GLY A 16 -20.00 -5.43 -7.38
CA GLY A 16 -20.65 -6.61 -6.79
C GLY A 16 -19.94 -7.21 -5.57
N HIS A 17 -18.83 -6.64 -5.13
CA HIS A 17 -18.07 -7.11 -3.97
C HIS A 17 -17.76 -5.96 -3.01
N ALA A 18 -17.82 -6.24 -1.71
CA ALA A 18 -17.25 -5.33 -0.73
C ALA A 18 -15.72 -5.41 -0.77
N ILE A 19 -15.04 -4.27 -0.78
CA ILE A 19 -13.58 -4.24 -0.67
C ILE A 19 -13.22 -4.59 0.77
N PRO A 20 -12.51 -5.71 1.00
CA PRO A 20 -12.14 -6.12 2.33
C PRO A 20 -11.21 -5.09 2.98
N ARG A 21 -11.49 -4.76 4.23
CA ARG A 21 -10.60 -3.98 5.10
C ARG A 21 -10.08 -4.90 6.18
N PRO A 22 -8.86 -5.44 6.03
CA PRO A 22 -8.28 -6.29 7.05
C PRO A 22 -8.07 -5.52 8.36
N PRO A 23 -8.00 -6.23 9.51
CA PRO A 23 -7.80 -5.60 10.81
C PRO A 23 -6.52 -4.78 10.94
N ASP A 24 -5.52 -5.05 10.12
CA ASP A 24 -4.25 -4.32 10.05
C ASP A 24 -4.31 -3.09 9.12
N GLY A 25 -5.52 -2.73 8.63
CA GLY A 25 -5.76 -1.54 7.84
C GLY A 25 -5.22 -1.56 6.41
N VAL A 26 -4.55 -2.65 6.00
CA VAL A 26 -3.97 -2.74 4.65
C VAL A 26 -5.03 -3.19 3.66
N GLN A 27 -5.56 -2.27 2.86
CA GLN A 27 -6.42 -2.64 1.73
C GLN A 27 -5.61 -3.41 0.67
N PRO A 28 -6.27 -4.25 -0.14
CA PRO A 28 -5.58 -4.97 -1.21
C PRO A 28 -4.78 -4.04 -2.12
N THR A 29 -3.52 -4.40 -2.35
CA THR A 29 -2.59 -3.65 -3.20
C THR A 29 -2.12 -4.48 -4.37
N LEU A 30 -1.65 -3.78 -5.40
CA LEU A 30 -1.02 -4.36 -6.58
C LEU A 30 0.21 -3.52 -6.94
N GLU A 31 1.34 -4.16 -7.10
CA GLU A 31 2.62 -3.55 -7.42
C GLU A 31 3.18 -4.18 -8.68
N PHE A 32 3.69 -3.36 -9.56
CA PHE A 32 4.36 -3.80 -10.77
C PHE A 32 5.86 -3.52 -10.65
N ALA A 33 6.65 -4.55 -10.47
CA ALA A 33 8.10 -4.42 -10.45
C ALA A 33 8.69 -4.55 -11.87
N ALA A 34 9.89 -4.05 -12.06
CA ALA A 34 10.66 -4.28 -13.27
C ALA A 34 10.84 -5.78 -13.53
N GLY A 35 10.95 -6.16 -14.81
CA GLY A 35 11.15 -7.56 -15.20
C GLY A 35 9.89 -8.43 -15.14
N GLY A 36 8.70 -7.83 -15.24
CA GLY A 36 7.46 -8.59 -15.40
C GLY A 36 6.99 -9.33 -14.14
N THR A 37 7.30 -8.80 -12.97
CA THR A 37 6.81 -9.34 -11.69
C THR A 37 5.76 -8.41 -11.10
N ALA A 38 4.60 -8.97 -10.74
CA ALA A 38 3.59 -8.32 -9.94
C ALA A 38 3.57 -8.91 -8.53
N SER A 39 3.31 -8.08 -7.54
CA SER A 39 3.14 -8.47 -6.13
C SER A 39 2.12 -7.58 -5.44
N GLY A 40 1.76 -7.89 -4.22
CA GLY A 40 0.86 -7.05 -3.43
C GLY A 40 0.27 -7.79 -2.25
N GLU A 41 -0.67 -7.12 -1.61
CA GLU A 41 -1.45 -7.67 -0.51
C GLU A 41 -2.85 -8.03 -1.00
N LEU A 42 -3.25 -9.26 -0.74
CA LEU A 42 -4.63 -9.71 -0.77
C LEU A 42 -5.26 -9.49 0.61
N PRO A 43 -6.56 -9.72 0.81
CA PRO A 43 -7.21 -9.49 2.11
C PRO A 43 -6.57 -10.16 3.31
N CYS A 44 -5.80 -11.23 3.12
CA CYS A 44 -5.14 -11.98 4.19
C CYS A 44 -3.66 -12.18 3.95
N ASN A 45 -3.27 -12.35 2.69
CA ASN A 45 -1.97 -12.87 2.32
C ASN A 45 -1.30 -11.97 1.29
N GLY A 46 0.02 -11.84 1.40
CA GLY A 46 0.81 -11.30 0.31
C GLY A 46 0.83 -12.27 -0.87
N PHE A 47 0.89 -11.75 -2.09
CA PHE A 47 1.01 -12.55 -3.30
C PHE A 47 2.15 -12.08 -4.20
N ARG A 48 2.55 -12.98 -5.10
CA ARG A 48 3.46 -12.71 -6.22
C ARG A 48 3.01 -13.47 -7.45
N ALA A 49 3.13 -12.84 -8.62
CA ALA A 49 2.88 -13.44 -9.93
C ALA A 49 3.84 -12.87 -10.96
N SER A 50 4.05 -13.55 -12.08
CA SER A 50 4.56 -12.90 -13.28
C SER A 50 3.43 -12.11 -13.94
N TYR A 51 3.78 -11.13 -14.78
CA TYR A 51 2.82 -10.51 -15.70
C TYR A 51 3.45 -10.29 -17.07
N THR A 52 2.60 -10.25 -18.09
CA THR A 52 2.95 -9.83 -19.44
C THR A 52 2.12 -8.59 -19.80
N LEU A 53 2.75 -7.65 -20.47
CA LEU A 53 2.15 -6.39 -20.88
C LEU A 53 2.49 -6.10 -22.35
N GLU A 54 1.46 -6.08 -23.22
CA GLU A 54 1.57 -5.79 -24.64
C GLU A 54 0.47 -4.81 -25.03
N GLY A 55 0.82 -3.53 -25.16
CA GLY A 55 -0.16 -2.47 -25.35
C GLY A 55 -1.16 -2.42 -24.18
N GLU A 56 -2.44 -2.61 -24.45
CA GLU A 56 -3.49 -2.69 -23.42
C GLU A 56 -3.66 -4.11 -22.85
N ALA A 57 -3.10 -5.12 -23.50
CA ALA A 57 -3.21 -6.48 -23.00
C ALA A 57 -2.30 -6.67 -21.78
N LEU A 58 -2.91 -7.05 -20.67
CA LEU A 58 -2.24 -7.37 -19.39
C LEU A 58 -2.73 -8.74 -18.92
N ARG A 59 -1.80 -9.63 -18.65
CA ARG A 59 -2.11 -10.96 -18.12
C ARG A 59 -1.22 -11.31 -16.96
N PHE A 60 -1.80 -11.88 -15.92
CA PHE A 60 -1.05 -12.41 -14.79
C PHE A 60 -0.82 -13.92 -14.97
N GLY A 61 0.39 -14.36 -14.66
CA GLY A 61 0.69 -15.77 -14.49
C GLY A 61 0.10 -16.33 -13.17
N PRO A 62 0.39 -17.59 -12.83
CA PRO A 62 -0.11 -18.20 -11.60
C PRO A 62 0.26 -17.38 -10.36
N LEU A 63 -0.74 -17.01 -9.57
CA LEU A 63 -0.54 -16.32 -8.31
C LEU A 63 -0.04 -17.29 -7.25
N ARG A 64 1.03 -16.90 -6.56
CA ARG A 64 1.56 -17.59 -5.39
C ARG A 64 1.35 -16.69 -4.18
N SER A 65 0.66 -17.18 -3.16
CA SER A 65 0.39 -16.41 -1.93
C SER A 65 0.96 -17.11 -0.70
N THR A 66 1.17 -16.32 0.36
CA THR A 66 1.41 -16.85 1.70
C THR A 66 0.15 -17.58 2.20
N LYS A 67 0.25 -18.33 3.28
CA LYS A 67 -0.86 -19.15 3.78
C LYS A 67 -1.15 -18.80 5.24
N ARG A 68 -1.68 -17.60 5.47
CA ARG A 68 -2.25 -17.25 6.77
C ARG A 68 -3.75 -17.52 6.75
N ALA A 69 -4.28 -18.08 7.82
CA ALA A 69 -5.72 -18.21 8.00
C ALA A 69 -6.28 -16.87 8.53
N CYS A 70 -7.36 -16.41 7.93
CA CYS A 70 -8.07 -15.23 8.40
C CYS A 70 -9.55 -15.27 7.99
N PRO A 71 -10.43 -14.45 8.61
CA PRO A 71 -11.85 -14.41 8.28
C PRO A 71 -12.16 -14.00 6.84
N ALA A 72 -11.26 -13.26 6.17
CA ALA A 72 -11.46 -12.76 4.81
C ALA A 72 -10.95 -13.70 3.70
N LEU A 73 -10.68 -14.97 4.00
CA LEU A 73 -10.10 -15.93 3.05
C LEU A 73 -10.97 -16.14 1.80
N SER A 74 -12.30 -16.12 1.94
CA SER A 74 -13.22 -16.24 0.79
C SER A 74 -13.11 -15.04 -0.16
N ALA A 75 -13.00 -13.83 0.38
CA ALA A 75 -12.80 -12.62 -0.41
C ALA A 75 -11.41 -12.61 -1.08
N GLU A 76 -10.39 -13.13 -0.39
CA GLU A 76 -9.06 -13.32 -0.97
C GLU A 76 -9.08 -14.26 -2.16
N GLN A 77 -9.72 -15.42 -2.03
CA GLN A 77 -9.85 -16.39 -3.12
C GLN A 77 -10.59 -15.79 -4.32
N ALA A 78 -11.67 -15.03 -4.07
CA ALA A 78 -12.41 -14.36 -5.12
C ALA A 78 -11.55 -13.30 -5.84
N LEU A 79 -10.76 -12.50 -5.10
CA LEU A 79 -9.86 -11.51 -5.69
C LEU A 79 -8.72 -12.16 -6.48
N ALA A 80 -8.11 -13.23 -5.96
CA ALA A 80 -7.08 -13.97 -6.66
C ALA A 80 -7.60 -14.58 -7.98
N GLN A 81 -8.84 -15.13 -7.98
CA GLN A 81 -9.49 -15.63 -9.18
C GLN A 81 -9.84 -14.49 -10.17
N ALA A 82 -10.23 -13.32 -9.67
CA ALA A 82 -10.46 -12.15 -10.50
C ALA A 82 -9.18 -11.71 -11.19
N LEU A 83 -8.07 -11.57 -10.46
CA LEU A 83 -6.77 -11.22 -11.03
C LEU A 83 -6.31 -12.23 -12.10
N ALA A 84 -6.53 -13.52 -11.88
CA ALA A 84 -6.17 -14.56 -12.86
C ALA A 84 -6.96 -14.49 -14.17
N ARG A 85 -8.11 -13.79 -14.20
CA ARG A 85 -8.96 -13.60 -15.40
C ARG A 85 -8.74 -12.26 -16.09
N VAL A 86 -7.87 -11.41 -15.56
CA VAL A 86 -7.52 -10.13 -16.21
C VAL A 86 -6.87 -10.40 -17.57
N ASP A 87 -7.34 -9.73 -18.61
CA ASP A 87 -6.79 -9.81 -19.96
C ASP A 87 -6.41 -8.46 -20.55
N ARG A 88 -6.86 -7.35 -19.96
CA ARG A 88 -6.53 -5.98 -20.38
C ARG A 88 -6.54 -5.00 -19.24
N HIS A 89 -5.91 -3.84 -19.48
CA HIS A 89 -5.89 -2.73 -18.55
C HIS A 89 -6.15 -1.41 -19.28
N GLU A 90 -6.70 -0.46 -18.54
CA GLU A 90 -6.80 0.93 -18.93
C GLU A 90 -6.15 1.77 -17.82
N ARG A 91 -5.23 2.65 -18.19
CA ARG A 91 -4.56 3.53 -17.25
C ARG A 91 -4.90 4.99 -17.51
N GLY A 92 -5.43 5.67 -16.48
CA GLY A 92 -5.62 7.11 -16.44
C GLY A 92 -4.64 7.79 -15.47
N ARG A 93 -4.81 9.10 -15.26
CA ARG A 93 -4.11 9.81 -14.18
C ARG A 93 -4.54 9.27 -12.83
N GLY A 94 -3.62 8.61 -12.12
CA GLY A 94 -3.88 8.10 -10.79
C GLY A 94 -4.88 6.94 -10.71
N HIS A 95 -5.36 6.42 -11.82
CA HIS A 95 -6.31 5.31 -11.89
C HIS A 95 -5.81 4.20 -12.80
N LEU A 96 -6.04 2.96 -12.39
CA LEU A 96 -5.80 1.75 -13.17
C LEU A 96 -7.06 0.89 -13.12
N LEU A 97 -7.61 0.58 -14.28
CA LEU A 97 -8.75 -0.32 -14.42
C LEU A 97 -8.29 -1.62 -15.07
N LEU A 98 -8.51 -2.72 -14.37
CA LEU A 98 -8.21 -4.07 -14.86
C LEU A 98 -9.50 -4.74 -15.27
N ARG A 99 -9.54 -5.31 -16.47
CA ARG A 99 -10.70 -5.99 -17.02
C ARG A 99 -10.37 -7.38 -17.53
N GLY A 100 -11.40 -8.22 -17.57
CA GLY A 100 -11.40 -9.56 -18.13
C GLY A 100 -12.80 -10.14 -18.12
N PRO A 101 -13.01 -11.38 -18.58
CA PRO A 101 -14.32 -12.03 -18.59
C PRO A 101 -14.97 -12.05 -17.20
N GLY A 102 -16.02 -11.22 -16.99
CA GLY A 102 -16.72 -11.06 -15.73
C GLY A 102 -15.88 -10.45 -14.61
N VAL A 103 -14.85 -9.66 -14.95
CA VAL A 103 -13.96 -8.99 -13.99
C VAL A 103 -13.84 -7.53 -14.35
N GLU A 104 -14.01 -6.68 -13.34
CA GLU A 104 -13.62 -5.28 -13.35
C GLU A 104 -13.06 -4.92 -11.98
N LEU A 105 -11.82 -4.42 -11.94
CA LEU A 105 -11.12 -4.03 -10.72
C LEU A 105 -10.54 -2.64 -10.91
N GLY A 106 -11.00 -1.68 -10.12
CA GLY A 106 -10.52 -0.31 -10.13
C GLY A 106 -9.50 -0.08 -9.01
N TYR A 107 -8.37 0.50 -9.39
CA TYR A 107 -7.28 0.83 -8.49
C TYR A 107 -6.95 2.32 -8.54
N GLU A 108 -6.53 2.86 -7.41
CA GLU A 108 -5.91 4.19 -7.34
C GLU A 108 -4.39 4.08 -7.13
N LEU A 109 -3.64 5.01 -7.70
CA LEU A 109 -2.19 5.09 -7.56
C LEU A 109 -1.83 5.52 -6.14
N LEU A 110 -1.08 4.69 -5.42
CA LEU A 110 -0.45 5.05 -4.16
C LEU A 110 0.85 5.83 -4.39
N GLY A 111 1.56 5.53 -5.47
CA GLY A 111 2.79 6.19 -5.87
C GLY A 111 3.71 5.30 -6.69
N ILE A 112 4.85 5.86 -7.04
CA ILE A 112 5.94 5.16 -7.74
C ILE A 112 7.02 4.83 -6.71
N ASP A 113 7.42 3.57 -6.63
CA ASP A 113 8.47 3.13 -5.72
C ASP A 113 9.79 3.80 -6.09
N SER A 114 10.33 4.59 -5.17
CA SER A 114 11.61 5.28 -5.35
C SER A 114 12.83 4.39 -5.14
N GLY A 115 12.62 3.15 -4.69
CA GLY A 115 13.68 2.23 -4.26
C GLY A 115 14.30 2.59 -2.91
N ARG A 116 13.86 3.69 -2.28
CA ARG A 116 14.37 4.13 -0.98
C ARG A 116 13.60 3.48 0.16
N THR A 117 14.33 2.80 1.01
CA THR A 117 13.81 2.17 2.23
C THR A 117 14.51 2.76 3.45
N ARG A 118 13.74 3.02 4.52
CA ARG A 118 14.24 3.56 5.79
C ARG A 118 13.74 2.72 6.95
N THR A 119 14.52 2.70 8.02
CA THR A 119 14.04 2.24 9.34
C THR A 119 13.79 3.47 10.18
N ILE A 120 12.60 3.57 10.76
CA ILE A 120 12.16 4.71 11.55
C ILE A 120 11.56 4.25 12.87
N GLU A 121 11.68 5.09 13.89
CA GLU A 121 10.90 4.97 15.12
C GLU A 121 9.65 5.85 15.03
N ILE A 122 8.53 5.34 15.53
CA ILE A 122 7.28 6.08 15.72
C ILE A 122 7.04 6.19 17.23
N ALA A 123 6.81 7.40 17.71
CA ALA A 123 6.54 7.65 19.14
C ALA A 123 5.20 7.03 19.56
N ALA A 124 5.09 6.71 20.85
CA ALA A 124 3.88 6.16 21.44
C ALA A 124 2.67 7.14 21.41
N GLN A 125 2.92 8.43 21.25
CA GLN A 125 1.89 9.46 21.22
C GLN A 125 1.96 10.24 19.91
N THR A 126 0.79 10.56 19.35
CA THR A 126 0.66 11.55 18.28
C THR A 126 0.80 12.97 18.85
N ARG A 127 0.95 13.96 17.99
CA ARG A 127 1.01 15.37 18.36
C ARG A 127 0.14 16.20 17.44
N ALA A 128 -0.53 17.18 18.02
CA ALA A 128 -1.29 18.16 17.23
C ALA A 128 -0.37 18.87 16.22
N CYS A 129 -0.81 18.99 14.99
CA CYS A 129 -0.10 19.65 13.90
C CYS A 129 -1.08 20.41 13.02
N ALA A 130 -0.56 21.36 12.26
CA ALA A 130 -1.34 22.16 11.31
C ALA A 130 -1.32 21.48 9.92
N GLY A 131 -2.49 21.36 9.31
CA GLY A 131 -2.70 20.94 7.92
C GLY A 131 -3.85 21.74 7.34
N VAL A 132 -4.71 21.13 6.54
CA VAL A 132 -5.95 21.74 6.04
C VAL A 132 -6.94 22.05 7.19
N GLY A 133 -6.61 21.59 8.41
CA GLY A 133 -7.32 21.82 9.67
C GLY A 133 -6.53 21.26 10.85
N PRO A 134 -7.04 21.37 12.09
CA PRO A 134 -6.42 20.69 13.22
C PRO A 134 -6.37 19.18 13.00
N MET A 135 -5.20 18.58 13.11
CA MET A 135 -5.01 17.15 12.92
C MET A 135 -4.00 16.58 13.90
N GLN A 136 -3.96 15.25 14.02
CA GLN A 136 -2.97 14.53 14.80
C GLN A 136 -1.93 13.94 13.86
N CYS A 137 -0.67 14.30 14.06
CA CYS A 137 0.47 13.81 13.30
C CYS A 137 1.20 12.71 14.06
N LEU A 138 1.72 11.73 13.34
CA LEU A 138 2.71 10.81 13.87
C LEU A 138 3.99 11.57 14.18
N GLN A 139 4.68 11.17 15.25
CA GLN A 139 6.02 11.64 15.55
C GLN A 139 7.00 10.54 15.16
N TRP A 140 7.99 10.87 14.35
CA TRP A 140 8.96 9.91 13.86
C TRP A 140 10.41 10.42 13.95
N ARG A 141 11.38 9.50 13.94
CA ARG A 141 12.81 9.77 13.82
C ARG A 141 13.54 8.56 13.25
N GLU A 142 14.74 8.77 12.68
CA GLU A 142 15.56 7.67 12.16
C GLU A 142 16.47 7.06 13.23
N ALA A 143 16.88 7.83 14.23
CA ALA A 143 17.78 7.38 15.29
C ALA A 143 17.37 7.97 16.64
N ALA A 144 17.73 7.29 17.73
CA ALA A 144 17.33 7.66 19.09
C ALA A 144 17.85 9.03 19.55
N ASP A 145 18.95 9.50 19.00
CA ASP A 145 19.58 10.79 19.27
C ASP A 145 19.00 11.94 18.43
N GLN A 146 18.13 11.64 17.48
CA GLN A 146 17.49 12.66 16.64
C GLN A 146 16.21 13.20 17.27
N PRO A 147 15.88 14.49 17.03
CA PRO A 147 14.62 15.06 17.46
C PRO A 147 13.45 14.42 16.72
N TRP A 148 12.31 14.34 17.42
CA TRP A 148 11.06 13.90 16.81
C TRP A 148 10.57 14.89 15.75
N GLN A 149 10.27 14.38 14.58
CA GLN A 149 9.69 15.11 13.47
C GLN A 149 8.20 14.76 13.35
N LEU A 150 7.39 15.66 12.79
CA LEU A 150 5.97 15.41 12.56
C LEU A 150 5.75 14.87 11.14
N LEU A 151 4.93 13.83 11.03
CA LEU A 151 4.49 13.25 9.77
C LEU A 151 2.99 13.45 9.64
N ALA A 152 2.59 14.32 8.72
CA ALA A 152 1.21 14.47 8.30
C ALA A 152 0.84 13.37 7.29
N GLY A 153 -0.44 12.96 7.28
CA GLY A 153 -0.97 12.02 6.29
C GLY A 153 -0.71 10.54 6.58
N GLY A 154 -0.01 10.22 7.68
CA GLY A 154 0.20 8.83 8.11
C GLY A 154 1.16 8.02 7.22
N ILE A 155 1.19 6.71 7.46
CA ILE A 155 1.99 5.73 6.71
C ILE A 155 1.02 4.69 6.14
N ILE A 156 1.08 4.47 4.83
CA ILE A 156 0.23 3.49 4.16
C ILE A 156 0.46 2.10 4.75
N GLY A 157 -0.62 1.41 5.12
CA GLY A 157 -0.54 0.08 5.72
C GLY A 157 -0.08 0.06 7.17
N PHE A 158 -0.14 1.19 7.88
CA PHE A 158 0.17 1.28 9.30
C PHE A 158 -0.92 2.06 10.03
N GLU A 159 -1.46 1.46 11.08
CA GLU A 159 -2.32 2.11 12.05
C GLU A 159 -1.58 2.27 13.37
N HIS A 160 -1.58 3.49 13.90
CA HIS A 160 -0.93 3.81 15.17
C HIS A 160 -1.88 3.52 16.32
N GLU A 161 -1.43 2.72 17.27
CA GLU A 161 -2.11 2.49 18.53
C GLU A 161 -1.49 3.38 19.61
N ALA A 162 -2.33 4.22 20.23
CA ALA A 162 -1.88 5.14 21.27
C ALA A 162 -1.26 4.39 22.46
N GLY A 163 -0.13 4.88 22.94
CA GLY A 163 0.64 4.22 23.99
C GLY A 163 1.62 3.16 23.49
N THR A 164 1.71 2.93 22.19
CA THR A 164 2.66 1.96 21.61
C THR A 164 3.71 2.66 20.76
N ARG A 165 4.98 2.43 21.08
CA ARG A 165 6.13 2.85 20.25
C ARG A 165 6.42 1.76 19.23
N TYR A 166 6.72 2.16 18.00
CA TYR A 166 7.03 1.24 16.93
C TYR A 166 8.40 1.50 16.33
N THR A 167 9.04 0.45 15.84
CA THR A 167 10.13 0.52 14.87
C THR A 167 9.62 -0.07 13.56
N LEU A 168 9.56 0.75 12.53
CA LEU A 168 9.04 0.37 11.22
C LEU A 168 10.13 0.40 10.17
N ARG A 169 10.08 -0.56 9.24
CA ARG A 169 10.72 -0.41 7.93
C ARG A 169 9.68 0.14 6.97
N VAL A 170 9.99 1.27 6.36
CA VAL A 170 9.11 1.95 5.39
C VAL A 170 9.85 2.12 4.08
N ARG A 171 9.10 2.17 2.98
CA ARG A 171 9.60 2.62 1.67
C ARG A 171 8.93 3.91 1.26
N GLU A 172 9.64 4.70 0.49
CA GLU A 172 9.17 5.97 -0.02
C GLU A 172 8.56 5.78 -1.41
N LEU A 173 7.32 6.24 -1.56
CA LEU A 173 6.61 6.30 -2.84
C LEU A 173 6.58 7.75 -3.32
N SER A 174 7.12 8.01 -4.48
CA SER A 174 7.06 9.33 -5.14
C SER A 174 5.67 9.55 -5.74
N LEU A 175 5.17 10.78 -5.64
CA LEU A 175 3.90 11.21 -6.23
C LEU A 175 4.21 12.16 -7.41
N PRO A 176 4.30 11.66 -8.64
CA PRO A 176 4.76 12.47 -9.79
C PRO A 176 3.83 13.63 -10.14
N ASP A 177 2.55 13.52 -9.79
CA ASP A 177 1.52 14.53 -10.10
C ASP A 177 1.02 15.25 -8.82
N ALA A 178 1.82 15.29 -7.74
CA ALA A 178 1.44 15.97 -6.52
C ALA A 178 1.31 17.49 -6.79
N PRO A 179 0.22 18.13 -6.31
CA PRO A 179 0.14 19.59 -6.29
C PRO A 179 1.33 20.22 -5.55
N ALA A 180 1.69 21.45 -5.91
CA ALA A 180 2.87 22.13 -5.34
C ALA A 180 2.82 22.32 -3.82
N ASP A 181 1.63 22.35 -3.24
CA ASP A 181 1.34 22.48 -1.81
C ASP A 181 1.13 21.12 -1.10
N ALA A 182 1.21 20.01 -1.82
CA ALA A 182 1.08 18.66 -1.27
C ALA A 182 2.43 17.96 -1.15
N PRO A 183 2.57 16.97 -0.24
CA PRO A 183 3.77 16.17 -0.16
C PRO A 183 4.10 15.49 -1.50
N ALA A 184 5.33 15.60 -1.95
CA ALA A 184 5.80 14.97 -3.19
C ALA A 184 6.02 13.46 -3.03
N SER A 185 5.92 12.93 -1.82
CA SER A 185 6.08 11.50 -1.51
C SER A 185 5.19 11.07 -0.36
N ARG A 186 4.97 9.77 -0.26
CA ARG A 186 4.30 9.08 0.86
C ARG A 186 5.16 7.94 1.33
N TRP A 187 4.94 7.51 2.56
CA TRP A 187 5.58 6.32 3.10
C TRP A 187 4.61 5.16 3.15
N MET A 188 5.11 3.98 2.81
CA MET A 188 4.40 2.71 2.91
C MET A 188 5.15 1.78 3.84
N ARG A 189 4.46 1.17 4.79
CA ARG A 189 5.04 0.17 5.69
C ARG A 189 5.46 -1.07 4.90
N VAL A 190 6.71 -1.47 5.08
CA VAL A 190 7.23 -2.74 4.58
C VAL A 190 7.14 -3.79 5.68
N ALA A 191 7.50 -3.43 6.92
CA ALA A 191 7.43 -4.32 8.06
C ALA A 191 7.35 -3.53 9.37
N THR A 192 6.69 -4.09 10.38
CA THR A 192 6.83 -3.71 11.77
C THR A 192 7.95 -4.56 12.37
N LEU A 193 9.05 -3.93 12.73
CA LEU A 193 10.22 -4.61 13.29
C LEU A 193 10.09 -4.78 14.80
N GLN A 194 9.47 -3.80 15.46
CA GLN A 194 9.21 -3.80 16.89
C GLN A 194 7.94 -3.02 17.20
N ALA A 195 7.20 -3.48 18.20
CA ALA A 195 6.11 -2.75 18.85
C ALA A 195 6.26 -2.94 20.35
N ALA A 196 6.29 -1.85 21.10
CA ALA A 196 6.46 -1.87 22.54
C ALA A 196 5.48 -0.89 23.21
N SER A 197 4.66 -1.40 24.09
CA SER A 197 3.75 -0.57 24.89
C SER A 197 4.55 0.30 25.88
N GLU A 198 4.28 1.60 25.89
CA GLU A 198 4.84 2.53 26.86
C GLU A 198 3.75 2.89 27.88
N PRO A 199 4.04 2.84 29.18
CA PRO A 199 3.09 3.31 30.18
C PRO A 199 2.78 4.79 29.96
N PRO A 200 1.54 5.25 30.22
CA PRO A 200 1.20 6.66 30.17
C PRO A 200 2.08 7.43 31.16
N ARG A 201 2.67 8.53 30.69
CA ARG A 201 3.41 9.47 31.53
C ARG A 201 2.47 10.42 32.27
#